data_98344bc105f84e5f5966c36a9af7b10a
#
_entry.id   98344bc105f84e5f5966c36a9af7b10a
#
_cell.length_a   1.000
_cell.length_b   1.000
_cell.length_c   1.000
_cell.angle_alpha   90.00
_cell.angle_beta   90.00
_cell.angle_gamma   90.00
#
_symmetry.space_group_name_H-M   'P 1'
#
loop_
_entity.id
_entity.type
_entity.pdbx_description
1 polymer ?
#
loop_
_entity_poly.entity_id
_entity_poly.type
_entity_poly.pdbx_seq_one_letter_code
_entity_poly.pdbx_strand_id
1 'polypeptide(L)'
;MPRITQMQVHPEIGFTFANALRHILRQDPDVIMIGEIRDGETAEIAIRSAMTGHVVLSTVHTNDAISSFTRLIDLEVEPFLVAATVRGVQAQRLVRKACPECSESVRRPNLVDVYLDALPEHLLGNDWVSVSGCDHCRHTGFRGRTGVYEMVPVTEKLRDMLTARASLNDLKRAAREQGHRTLMEDGLIKASRGETTVEELMRAMVIDAEAD
;
A
#
# COMPACT_ATOMS: atom_id res chain seq x y z
N MET A 1 -2.15 -12.51 -19.24
CA MET A 1 -3.30 -11.59 -19.45
C MET A 1 -3.40 -11.26 -20.93
N PRO A 2 -4.56 -11.29 -21.55
CA PRO A 2 -4.68 -10.89 -22.96
C PRO A 2 -4.33 -9.40 -23.13
N ARG A 3 -3.63 -9.10 -24.24
CA ARG A 3 -3.17 -7.75 -24.59
C ARG A 3 -2.12 -7.12 -23.68
N ILE A 4 -1.48 -7.90 -22.81
CA ILE A 4 -0.34 -7.46 -22.00
C ILE A 4 0.85 -8.32 -22.36
N THR A 5 1.91 -7.71 -22.88
CA THR A 5 3.19 -8.38 -23.08
C THR A 5 3.84 -8.58 -21.71
N GLN A 6 4.29 -9.81 -21.43
CA GLN A 6 4.88 -10.17 -20.15
C GLN A 6 6.28 -10.72 -20.40
N MET A 7 7.24 -10.27 -19.60
CA MET A 7 8.61 -10.74 -19.58
C MET A 7 8.96 -11.25 -18.20
N GLN A 8 9.48 -12.47 -18.12
CA GLN A 8 10.01 -13.03 -16.87
C GLN A 8 11.50 -12.72 -16.79
N VAL A 9 11.93 -12.10 -15.70
CA VAL A 9 13.35 -11.87 -15.43
C VAL A 9 14.02 -13.16 -14.95
N HIS A 10 15.29 -13.33 -15.32
CA HIS A 10 16.14 -14.48 -14.98
C HIS A 10 17.52 -13.98 -14.58
N PRO A 11 17.72 -13.54 -13.31
CA PRO A 11 18.99 -12.95 -12.85
C PRO A 11 20.20 -13.87 -13.05
N GLU A 12 19.99 -15.20 -13.00
CA GLU A 12 21.05 -16.21 -13.15
C GLU A 12 21.77 -16.14 -14.51
N ILE A 13 21.07 -15.62 -15.54
CA ILE A 13 21.64 -15.43 -16.88
C ILE A 13 21.83 -13.95 -17.24
N GLY A 14 21.79 -13.07 -16.24
CA GLY A 14 21.97 -11.61 -16.42
C GLY A 14 20.72 -10.87 -16.95
N PHE A 15 19.59 -11.53 -17.10
CA PHE A 15 18.34 -10.87 -17.50
C PHE A 15 17.60 -10.33 -16.28
N THR A 16 18.05 -9.15 -15.82
CA THR A 16 17.54 -8.43 -14.64
C THR A 16 16.37 -7.51 -14.98
N PHE A 17 15.70 -6.92 -13.96
CA PHE A 17 14.67 -5.90 -14.18
C PHE A 17 15.22 -4.69 -14.96
N ALA A 18 16.40 -4.19 -14.61
CA ALA A 18 17.04 -3.08 -15.32
C ALA A 18 17.31 -3.40 -16.79
N ASN A 19 17.82 -4.61 -17.07
CA ASN A 19 18.08 -5.07 -18.42
C ASN A 19 16.77 -5.19 -19.23
N ALA A 20 15.77 -5.89 -18.69
CA ALA A 20 14.46 -6.05 -19.31
C ALA A 20 13.80 -4.69 -19.62
N LEU A 21 13.86 -3.74 -18.68
CA LEU A 21 13.26 -2.42 -18.82
C LEU A 21 13.86 -1.62 -19.97
N ARG A 22 15.19 -1.68 -20.15
CA ARG A 22 15.86 -1.05 -21.32
C ARG A 22 15.38 -1.60 -22.66
N HIS A 23 15.05 -2.88 -22.72
CA HIS A 23 14.48 -3.49 -23.93
C HIS A 23 13.01 -3.13 -24.14
N ILE A 24 12.22 -3.11 -23.06
CA ILE A 24 10.80 -2.73 -23.10
C ILE A 24 10.63 -1.30 -23.62
N LEU A 25 11.44 -0.36 -23.16
CA LEU A 25 11.39 1.05 -23.58
C LEU A 25 11.60 1.26 -25.09
N ARG A 26 12.20 0.29 -25.80
CA ARG A 26 12.38 0.32 -27.25
C ARG A 26 11.19 -0.26 -28.04
N GLN A 27 10.15 -0.69 -27.35
CA GLN A 27 8.93 -1.29 -27.92
C GLN A 27 7.75 -0.31 -27.95
N ASP A 28 8.02 0.98 -27.73
CA ASP A 28 7.02 2.06 -27.71
C ASP A 28 5.83 1.79 -26.78
N PRO A 29 6.07 1.49 -25.49
CA PRO A 29 4.98 1.22 -24.53
C PRO A 29 4.42 2.52 -23.97
N ASP A 30 3.10 2.63 -23.81
CA ASP A 30 2.48 3.72 -23.06
C ASP A 30 2.54 3.47 -21.55
N VAL A 31 2.37 2.21 -21.14
CA VAL A 31 2.28 1.79 -19.75
C VAL A 31 3.28 0.65 -19.49
N ILE A 32 4.08 0.80 -18.46
CA ILE A 32 5.07 -0.17 -18.03
C ILE A 32 4.76 -0.60 -16.60
N MET A 33 4.71 -1.91 -16.35
CA MET A 33 4.64 -2.45 -15.01
C MET A 33 5.94 -3.20 -14.68
N ILE A 34 6.64 -2.75 -13.65
CA ILE A 34 7.81 -3.41 -13.09
C ILE A 34 7.34 -4.18 -11.86
N GLY A 35 7.61 -5.49 -11.82
CA GLY A 35 7.15 -6.34 -10.71
C GLY A 35 7.56 -5.75 -9.35
N GLU A 36 8.83 -5.32 -9.23
CA GLU A 36 9.34 -4.62 -8.04
C GLU A 36 10.62 -3.84 -8.35
N ILE A 37 10.87 -2.80 -7.56
CA ILE A 37 12.13 -2.04 -7.57
C ILE A 37 12.90 -2.41 -6.30
N ARG A 38 14.05 -3.09 -6.49
CA ARG A 38 14.92 -3.52 -5.38
C ARG A 38 16.27 -2.81 -5.35
N ASP A 39 16.69 -2.24 -6.47
CA ASP A 39 18.01 -1.66 -6.67
C ASP A 39 17.94 -0.30 -7.36
N GLY A 40 19.01 0.49 -7.19
CA GLY A 40 19.09 1.85 -7.71
C GLY A 40 19.07 1.92 -9.23
N GLU A 41 19.67 0.94 -9.93
CA GLU A 41 19.69 0.91 -11.39
C GLU A 41 18.28 0.79 -11.97
N THR A 42 17.48 -0.14 -11.43
CA THR A 42 16.06 -0.30 -11.81
C THR A 42 15.25 0.95 -11.46
N ALA A 43 15.48 1.52 -10.26
CA ALA A 43 14.82 2.74 -9.81
C ALA A 43 15.10 3.92 -10.75
N GLU A 44 16.37 4.14 -11.12
CA GLU A 44 16.77 5.23 -12.01
C GLU A 44 16.11 5.10 -13.39
N ILE A 45 16.12 3.90 -13.99
CA ILE A 45 15.50 3.68 -15.31
C ILE A 45 13.98 3.89 -15.22
N ALA A 46 13.32 3.40 -14.18
CA ALA A 46 11.89 3.59 -13.96
C ALA A 46 11.51 5.07 -13.86
N ILE A 47 12.23 5.85 -13.06
CA ILE A 47 12.04 7.29 -12.90
C ILE A 47 12.28 8.05 -14.21
N ARG A 48 13.37 7.75 -14.93
CA ARG A 48 13.65 8.36 -16.24
C ARG A 48 12.56 8.05 -17.26
N SER A 49 12.02 6.83 -17.24
CA SER A 49 10.90 6.45 -18.11
C SER A 49 9.64 7.28 -17.81
N ALA A 50 9.34 7.48 -16.51
CA ALA A 50 8.22 8.34 -16.11
C ALA A 50 8.43 9.81 -16.54
N MET A 51 9.66 10.33 -16.51
CA MET A 51 9.99 11.68 -17.00
C MET A 51 9.76 11.85 -18.50
N THR A 52 9.96 10.78 -19.28
CA THR A 52 9.77 10.80 -20.74
C THR A 52 8.33 10.53 -21.16
N GLY A 53 7.37 10.46 -20.20
CA GLY A 53 5.94 10.43 -20.48
C GLY A 53 5.27 9.07 -20.31
N HIS A 54 6.02 8.02 -19.99
CA HIS A 54 5.44 6.70 -19.74
C HIS A 54 4.70 6.66 -18.39
N VAL A 55 3.59 5.93 -18.34
CA VAL A 55 2.98 5.55 -17.08
C VAL A 55 3.74 4.35 -16.50
N VAL A 56 4.42 4.54 -15.40
CA VAL A 56 5.18 3.48 -14.74
C VAL A 56 4.48 3.05 -13.46
N LEU A 57 4.16 1.77 -13.37
CA LEU A 57 3.61 1.12 -12.18
C LEU A 57 4.67 0.18 -11.61
N SER A 58 4.88 0.21 -10.30
CA SER A 58 5.80 -0.70 -9.64
C SER A 58 5.42 -0.97 -8.20
N THR A 59 6.08 -1.95 -7.59
CA THR A 59 6.01 -2.16 -6.14
C THR A 59 7.37 -1.89 -5.50
N VAL A 60 7.33 -1.48 -4.26
CA VAL A 60 8.49 -1.37 -3.36
C VAL A 60 8.14 -2.00 -2.02
N HIS A 61 9.12 -2.58 -1.34
CA HIS A 61 8.90 -3.17 -0.03
C HIS A 61 8.99 -2.09 1.04
N THR A 62 7.83 -1.72 1.60
CA THR A 62 7.68 -0.73 2.68
C THR A 62 6.47 -1.05 3.54
N ASN A 63 6.50 -0.65 4.82
CA ASN A 63 5.44 -0.94 5.78
C ASN A 63 4.21 -0.02 5.63
N ASP A 64 4.39 1.18 5.09
CA ASP A 64 3.34 2.16 4.81
C ASP A 64 3.59 2.87 3.48
N ALA A 65 2.60 3.61 3.00
CA ALA A 65 2.68 4.29 1.72
C ALA A 65 3.75 5.40 1.71
N ILE A 66 3.84 6.22 2.75
CA ILE A 66 4.77 7.37 2.82
C ILE A 66 6.23 6.90 2.81
N SER A 67 6.53 5.77 3.45
CA SER A 67 7.88 5.19 3.48
C SER A 67 8.38 4.77 2.10
N SER A 68 7.50 4.65 1.09
CA SER A 68 7.92 4.39 -0.30
C SER A 68 8.77 5.53 -0.88
N PHE A 69 8.55 6.77 -0.45
CA PHE A 69 9.37 7.90 -0.90
C PHE A 69 10.79 7.81 -0.36
N THR A 70 10.94 7.54 0.94
CA THR A 70 12.26 7.37 1.56
C THR A 70 12.97 6.17 0.98
N ARG A 71 12.26 5.07 0.72
CA ARG A 71 12.84 3.89 0.08
C ARG A 71 13.41 4.16 -1.30
N LEU A 72 12.73 4.96 -2.12
CA LEU A 72 13.27 5.37 -3.43
C LEU A 72 14.52 6.26 -3.29
N ILE A 73 14.54 7.14 -2.29
CA ILE A 73 15.71 8.00 -2.00
C ILE A 73 16.88 7.15 -1.48
N ASP A 74 16.63 6.13 -0.64
CA ASP A 74 17.64 5.20 -0.14
C ASP A 74 18.23 4.32 -1.27
N LEU A 75 17.46 4.12 -2.36
CA LEU A 75 17.94 3.53 -3.61
C LEU A 75 18.69 4.52 -4.51
N GLU A 76 19.19 5.63 -3.94
CA GLU A 76 19.99 6.67 -4.60
C GLU A 76 19.24 7.47 -5.67
N VAL A 77 17.90 7.42 -5.70
CA VAL A 77 17.10 8.33 -6.54
C VAL A 77 17.10 9.73 -5.91
N GLU A 78 17.47 10.72 -6.69
CA GLU A 78 17.48 12.10 -6.22
C GLU A 78 16.06 12.57 -5.82
N PRO A 79 15.89 13.20 -4.64
CA PRO A 79 14.59 13.59 -4.12
C PRO A 79 13.75 14.44 -5.06
N PHE A 80 14.36 15.34 -5.82
CA PHE A 80 13.65 16.17 -6.79
C PHE A 80 13.07 15.33 -7.95
N LEU A 81 13.71 14.20 -8.31
CA LEU A 81 13.20 13.28 -9.32
C LEU A 81 12.00 12.49 -8.78
N VAL A 82 12.07 12.01 -7.54
CA VAL A 82 10.94 11.38 -6.86
C VAL A 82 9.75 12.36 -6.82
N ALA A 83 9.97 13.60 -6.38
CA ALA A 83 8.96 14.63 -6.31
C ALA A 83 8.33 14.96 -7.69
N ALA A 84 9.12 14.96 -8.75
CA ALA A 84 8.67 15.30 -10.10
C ALA A 84 7.88 14.16 -10.78
N THR A 85 8.23 12.91 -10.51
CA THR A 85 7.70 11.76 -11.27
C THR A 85 6.65 10.96 -10.54
N VAL A 86 6.78 10.74 -9.23
CA VAL A 86 5.81 9.95 -8.46
C VAL A 86 4.48 10.70 -8.35
N ARG A 87 3.41 10.08 -8.77
CA ARG A 87 2.05 10.65 -8.75
C ARG A 87 1.26 10.23 -7.53
N GLY A 88 1.55 9.06 -6.99
CA GLY A 88 0.91 8.53 -5.79
C GLY A 88 1.57 7.25 -5.36
N VAL A 89 1.42 6.93 -4.09
CA VAL A 89 1.87 5.69 -3.47
C VAL A 89 0.70 5.04 -2.75
N GLN A 90 0.66 3.71 -2.76
CA GLN A 90 -0.38 2.94 -2.11
C GLN A 90 0.26 1.79 -1.33
N ALA A 91 -0.06 1.69 -0.06
CA ALA A 91 0.16 0.47 0.70
C ALA A 91 -1.14 -0.34 0.76
N GLN A 92 -0.98 -1.66 0.87
CA GLN A 92 -2.10 -2.61 0.93
C GLN A 92 -1.75 -3.75 1.88
N ARG A 93 -2.77 -4.18 2.64
CA ARG A 93 -2.74 -5.44 3.38
C ARG A 93 -4.00 -6.23 3.08
N LEU A 94 -3.92 -7.55 3.14
CA LEU A 94 -5.08 -8.42 3.03
C LEU A 94 -5.49 -8.88 4.42
N VAL A 95 -6.75 -8.63 4.76
CA VAL A 95 -7.39 -9.14 5.97
C VAL A 95 -8.46 -10.17 5.61
N ARG A 96 -8.70 -11.15 6.47
CA ARG A 96 -9.75 -12.14 6.28
C ARG A 96 -11.12 -11.51 6.50
N LYS A 97 -12.08 -11.84 5.68
CA LYS A 97 -13.47 -11.41 5.84
C LYS A 97 -14.17 -12.26 6.90
N ALA A 98 -14.92 -11.62 7.79
CA ALA A 98 -15.76 -12.31 8.76
C ALA A 98 -16.72 -13.26 8.04
N CYS A 99 -16.91 -14.44 8.59
CA CYS A 99 -17.85 -15.43 8.04
C CYS A 99 -19.28 -14.99 8.33
N PRO A 100 -20.16 -14.86 7.31
CA PRO A 100 -21.52 -14.38 7.53
C PRO A 100 -22.40 -15.34 8.35
N GLU A 101 -22.04 -16.64 8.38
CA GLU A 101 -22.83 -17.68 9.07
C GLU A 101 -22.55 -17.76 10.58
N CYS A 102 -21.39 -17.27 11.04
CA CYS A 102 -21.00 -17.35 12.44
C CYS A 102 -20.46 -16.04 12.99
N SER A 103 -20.66 -14.94 12.28
CA SER A 103 -20.43 -13.62 12.83
C SER A 103 -21.58 -13.19 13.71
N GLU A 104 -21.24 -12.65 14.88
CA GLU A 104 -22.19 -12.14 15.86
C GLU A 104 -21.93 -10.66 16.10
N SER A 105 -23.01 -9.87 16.20
CA SER A 105 -22.89 -8.44 16.49
C SER A 105 -22.35 -8.23 17.91
N VAL A 106 -21.36 -7.37 18.03
CA VAL A 106 -20.75 -7.03 19.32
C VAL A 106 -20.71 -5.51 19.51
N ARG A 107 -20.52 -5.09 20.76
CA ARG A 107 -20.22 -3.69 21.03
C ARG A 107 -18.85 -3.33 20.47
N ARG A 108 -18.69 -2.07 20.04
CA ARG A 108 -17.39 -1.53 19.66
C ARG A 108 -16.34 -1.82 20.74
N PRO A 109 -15.24 -2.47 20.40
CA PRO A 109 -14.17 -2.72 21.36
C PRO A 109 -13.48 -1.41 21.80
N ASN A 110 -13.28 -1.20 23.10
CA ASN A 110 -12.63 0.01 23.64
C ASN A 110 -11.20 0.21 23.13
N LEU A 111 -10.53 -0.87 22.78
CA LEU A 111 -9.20 -0.91 22.21
C LEU A 111 -9.03 -0.01 20.96
N VAL A 112 -10.10 0.21 20.19
CA VAL A 112 -10.05 1.02 18.96
C VAL A 112 -10.23 2.52 19.20
N ASP A 113 -10.65 2.93 20.38
CA ASP A 113 -10.99 4.34 20.67
C ASP A 113 -9.83 5.28 20.36
N VAL A 114 -8.59 4.89 20.68
CA VAL A 114 -7.36 5.65 20.40
C VAL A 114 -7.19 5.98 18.90
N TYR A 115 -7.69 5.13 18.03
CA TYR A 115 -7.58 5.33 16.57
C TYR A 115 -8.79 6.06 16.00
N LEU A 116 -9.96 5.97 16.66
CA LEU A 116 -11.20 6.51 16.16
C LEU A 116 -11.30 8.03 16.32
N ASP A 117 -10.61 8.61 17.30
CA ASP A 117 -10.58 10.08 17.51
C ASP A 117 -10.07 10.84 16.29
N ALA A 118 -9.29 10.18 15.42
CA ALA A 118 -8.78 10.75 14.20
C ALA A 118 -9.68 10.51 12.97
N LEU A 119 -10.75 9.72 13.11
CA LEU A 119 -11.66 9.36 12.01
C LEU A 119 -12.97 10.13 12.10
N PRO A 120 -13.47 10.72 11.00
CA PRO A 120 -14.80 11.30 10.95
C PRO A 120 -15.86 10.25 11.23
N GLU A 121 -16.79 10.53 12.17
CA GLU A 121 -17.87 9.60 12.57
C GLU A 121 -18.70 9.09 11.39
N HIS A 122 -18.94 9.93 10.38
CA HIS A 122 -19.75 9.55 9.21
C HIS A 122 -19.13 8.43 8.35
N LEU A 123 -17.85 8.12 8.54
CA LEU A 123 -17.17 7.02 7.85
C LEU A 123 -17.37 5.67 8.56
N LEU A 124 -17.67 5.71 9.85
CA LEU A 124 -17.82 4.53 10.67
C LEU A 124 -19.22 3.93 10.54
N GLY A 125 -19.29 2.61 10.50
CA GLY A 125 -20.50 1.85 10.72
C GLY A 125 -20.69 1.53 12.20
N ASN A 126 -21.77 0.78 12.50
CA ASN A 126 -22.07 0.30 13.86
C ASN A 126 -22.20 -1.24 13.90
N ASP A 127 -21.75 -1.92 12.85
CA ASP A 127 -21.91 -3.37 12.67
C ASP A 127 -20.64 -4.12 13.07
N TRP A 128 -20.11 -3.82 14.25
CA TRP A 128 -18.95 -4.54 14.78
C TRP A 128 -19.28 -5.99 15.03
N VAL A 129 -18.38 -6.91 14.61
CA VAL A 129 -18.62 -8.34 14.73
C VAL A 129 -17.46 -9.07 15.39
N SER A 130 -17.80 -10.16 16.09
CA SER A 130 -16.92 -11.25 16.46
C SER A 130 -17.26 -12.50 15.66
N VAL A 131 -16.37 -13.49 15.65
CA VAL A 131 -16.56 -14.75 14.92
C VAL A 131 -16.24 -15.93 15.82
N SER A 132 -17.13 -16.96 15.80
CA SER A 132 -16.97 -18.16 16.62
C SER A 132 -16.42 -19.35 15.86
N GLY A 133 -16.58 -19.37 14.52
CA GLY A 133 -16.25 -20.50 13.67
C GLY A 133 -17.42 -21.46 13.47
N CYS A 134 -17.60 -21.98 12.26
CA CYS A 134 -18.63 -22.95 11.89
C CYS A 134 -18.15 -23.83 10.73
N ASP A 135 -18.93 -24.83 10.34
CA ASP A 135 -18.59 -25.73 9.22
C ASP A 135 -18.40 -24.98 7.91
N HIS A 136 -19.19 -23.92 7.66
CA HIS A 136 -19.09 -23.09 6.46
C HIS A 136 -17.71 -22.43 6.29
N CYS A 137 -17.09 -21.99 7.37
CA CYS A 137 -15.74 -21.40 7.36
C CYS A 137 -14.65 -22.39 7.81
N ARG A 138 -14.97 -23.68 7.95
CA ARG A 138 -14.06 -24.72 8.47
C ARG A 138 -13.50 -24.37 9.85
N HIS A 139 -14.36 -23.89 10.72
CA HIS A 139 -14.09 -23.46 12.10
C HIS A 139 -13.08 -22.32 12.25
N THR A 140 -12.74 -21.61 11.16
CA THR A 140 -11.77 -20.48 11.21
C THR A 140 -12.40 -19.15 11.61
N GLY A 141 -13.73 -19.01 11.53
CA GLY A 141 -14.44 -17.73 11.71
C GLY A 141 -14.39 -16.81 10.48
N PHE A 142 -13.58 -17.15 9.44
CA PHE A 142 -13.35 -16.27 8.30
C PHE A 142 -13.53 -16.97 6.97
N ARG A 143 -13.97 -16.21 5.95
CA ARG A 143 -14.12 -16.70 4.58
C ARG A 143 -13.83 -15.64 3.53
N GLY A 144 -12.79 -15.88 2.73
CA GLY A 144 -12.30 -14.91 1.76
C GLY A 144 -11.45 -13.82 2.39
N ARG A 145 -11.03 -12.87 1.58
CA ARG A 145 -10.16 -11.76 1.98
C ARG A 145 -10.66 -10.45 1.40
N THR A 146 -10.38 -9.34 2.07
CA THR A 146 -10.56 -7.98 1.56
C THR A 146 -9.25 -7.22 1.74
N GLY A 147 -9.03 -6.20 0.91
CA GLY A 147 -7.87 -5.33 1.07
C GLY A 147 -8.16 -4.21 2.06
N VAL A 148 -7.17 -3.82 2.83
CA VAL A 148 -7.12 -2.52 3.51
C VAL A 148 -6.06 -1.68 2.84
N TYR A 149 -6.30 -0.39 2.69
CA TYR A 149 -5.53 0.47 1.82
C TYR A 149 -5.11 1.77 2.51
N GLU A 150 -3.91 2.20 2.18
CA GLU A 150 -3.39 3.52 2.47
C GLU A 150 -2.97 4.15 1.15
N MET A 151 -3.62 5.24 0.72
CA MET A 151 -3.38 5.89 -0.56
C MET A 151 -2.95 7.33 -0.34
N VAL A 152 -1.78 7.70 -0.86
CA VAL A 152 -1.23 9.04 -0.76
C VAL A 152 -0.97 9.60 -2.16
N PRO A 153 -1.82 10.50 -2.65
CA PRO A 153 -1.51 11.27 -3.86
C PRO A 153 -0.39 12.27 -3.57
N VAL A 154 0.51 12.44 -4.53
CA VAL A 154 1.62 13.40 -4.39
C VAL A 154 1.13 14.79 -4.75
N THR A 155 0.77 15.56 -3.74
CA THR A 155 0.35 16.96 -3.85
C THR A 155 1.55 17.89 -4.03
N GLU A 156 1.32 19.14 -4.40
CA GLU A 156 2.36 20.18 -4.50
C GLU A 156 3.12 20.33 -3.18
N LYS A 157 2.40 20.40 -2.05
CA LYS A 157 3.01 20.47 -0.71
C LYS A 157 3.96 19.30 -0.45
N LEU A 158 3.56 18.08 -0.78
CA LEU A 158 4.43 16.90 -0.59
C LEU A 158 5.64 16.93 -1.54
N ARG A 159 5.50 17.43 -2.77
CA ARG A 159 6.63 17.60 -3.72
C ARG A 159 7.68 18.57 -3.16
N ASP A 160 7.25 19.72 -2.66
CA ASP A 160 8.16 20.71 -2.08
C ASP A 160 8.90 20.14 -0.88
N MET A 161 8.18 19.41 0.00
CA MET A 161 8.77 18.76 1.16
C MET A 161 9.76 17.66 0.79
N LEU A 162 9.44 16.83 -0.22
CA LEU A 162 10.36 15.79 -0.74
C LEU A 162 11.63 16.42 -1.32
N THR A 163 11.48 17.49 -2.11
CA THR A 163 12.61 18.21 -2.69
C THR A 163 13.48 18.83 -1.62
N ALA A 164 12.88 19.36 -0.54
CA ALA A 164 13.56 19.89 0.63
C ALA A 164 14.14 18.82 1.58
N ARG A 165 14.03 17.53 1.24
CA ARG A 165 14.47 16.40 2.09
C ARG A 165 13.84 16.42 3.49
N ALA A 166 12.55 16.76 3.58
CA ALA A 166 11.82 16.76 4.84
C ALA A 166 11.84 15.35 5.49
N SER A 167 11.76 15.32 6.81
CA SER A 167 11.75 14.05 7.55
C SER A 167 10.49 13.23 7.23
N LEU A 168 10.60 11.88 7.38
CA LEU A 168 9.46 10.98 7.21
C LEU A 168 8.27 11.38 8.09
N ASN A 169 8.54 11.82 9.33
CA ASN A 169 7.49 12.26 10.25
C ASN A 169 6.79 13.53 9.77
N ASP A 170 7.53 14.47 9.18
CA ASP A 170 6.93 15.67 8.60
C ASP A 170 6.07 15.36 7.38
N LEU A 171 6.52 14.45 6.52
CA LEU A 171 5.74 13.97 5.37
C LEU A 171 4.44 13.29 5.83
N LYS A 172 4.51 12.41 6.85
CA LYS A 172 3.34 11.76 7.45
C LYS A 172 2.36 12.80 8.02
N ARG A 173 2.86 13.79 8.75
CA ARG A 173 2.01 14.86 9.29
C ARG A 173 1.33 15.66 8.17
N ALA A 174 2.08 16.05 7.14
CA ALA A 174 1.52 16.79 6.01
C ALA A 174 0.47 16.00 5.23
N ALA A 175 0.66 14.70 5.05
CA ALA A 175 -0.33 13.83 4.44
C ALA A 175 -1.61 13.72 5.30
N ARG A 176 -1.47 13.60 6.62
CA ARG A 176 -2.61 13.61 7.56
C ARG A 176 -3.44 14.90 7.47
N GLU A 177 -2.79 16.07 7.43
CA GLU A 177 -3.45 17.36 7.26
C GLU A 177 -4.25 17.45 5.95
N GLN A 178 -3.90 16.65 4.95
CA GLN A 178 -4.60 16.54 3.65
C GLN A 178 -5.69 15.46 3.64
N GLY A 179 -6.03 14.90 4.80
CA GLY A 179 -7.09 13.90 4.93
C GLY A 179 -6.65 12.47 4.56
N HIS A 180 -5.35 12.22 4.48
CA HIS A 180 -4.81 10.89 4.27
C HIS A 180 -5.16 9.96 5.44
N ARG A 181 -5.53 8.73 5.12
CA ARG A 181 -5.86 7.67 6.07
C ARG A 181 -4.82 6.56 6.03
N THR A 182 -4.47 6.05 7.20
CA THR A 182 -3.56 4.93 7.36
C THR A 182 -4.25 3.59 7.06
N LEU A 183 -3.46 2.53 6.87
CA LEU A 183 -3.96 1.15 6.76
C LEU A 183 -4.88 0.77 7.93
N MET A 184 -4.49 1.14 9.17
CA MET A 184 -5.27 0.86 10.37
C MET A 184 -6.65 1.54 10.31
N GLU A 185 -6.71 2.79 9.91
CA GLU A 185 -7.95 3.56 9.82
C GLU A 185 -8.90 3.04 8.74
N ASP A 186 -8.39 2.68 7.54
CA ASP A 186 -9.21 2.02 6.52
C ASP A 186 -9.73 0.67 7.00
N GLY A 187 -8.88 -0.09 7.71
CA GLY A 187 -9.26 -1.35 8.33
C GLY A 187 -10.35 -1.20 9.39
N LEU A 188 -10.26 -0.18 10.24
CA LEU A 188 -11.28 0.10 11.27
C LEU A 188 -12.62 0.52 10.66
N ILE A 189 -12.61 1.27 9.55
CA ILE A 189 -13.83 1.57 8.81
C ILE A 189 -14.47 0.28 8.30
N LYS A 190 -13.71 -0.68 7.79
CA LYS A 190 -14.24 -1.98 7.34
C LYS A 190 -14.70 -2.86 8.50
N ALA A 191 -13.96 -2.88 9.61
CA ALA A 191 -14.36 -3.60 10.80
C ALA A 191 -15.67 -3.05 11.40
N SER A 192 -15.86 -1.72 11.39
CA SER A 192 -17.09 -1.08 11.85
C SER A 192 -18.32 -1.38 10.98
N ARG A 193 -18.10 -1.94 9.78
CA ARG A 193 -19.15 -2.38 8.84
C ARG A 193 -19.32 -3.90 8.80
N GLY A 194 -18.68 -4.62 9.72
CA GLY A 194 -18.78 -6.07 9.81
C GLY A 194 -18.03 -6.85 8.73
N GLU A 195 -17.20 -6.20 7.90
CA GLU A 195 -16.46 -6.89 6.86
C GLU A 195 -15.35 -7.78 7.41
N THR A 196 -14.76 -7.41 8.54
CA THR A 196 -13.70 -8.13 9.26
C THR A 196 -13.85 -7.88 10.76
N THR A 197 -12.99 -8.51 11.57
CA THR A 197 -12.95 -8.23 13.01
C THR A 197 -11.76 -7.34 13.38
N VAL A 198 -11.85 -6.68 14.55
CA VAL A 198 -10.75 -5.85 15.08
C VAL A 198 -9.52 -6.72 15.37
N GLU A 199 -9.72 -7.94 15.89
CA GLU A 199 -8.62 -8.87 16.19
C GLU A 199 -7.87 -9.28 14.93
N GLU A 200 -8.59 -9.56 13.83
CA GLU A 200 -7.95 -9.89 12.56
C GLU A 200 -7.16 -8.70 12.00
N LEU A 201 -7.71 -7.49 12.13
CA LEU A 201 -7.03 -6.28 11.71
C LEU A 201 -5.73 -6.08 12.50
N MET A 202 -5.78 -6.18 13.84
CA MET A 202 -4.59 -6.07 14.70
C MET A 202 -3.55 -7.13 14.34
N ARG A 203 -3.97 -8.39 14.14
CA ARG A 203 -3.08 -9.47 13.71
C ARG A 203 -2.37 -9.12 12.39
N ALA A 204 -3.10 -8.62 11.40
CA ALA A 204 -2.55 -8.31 10.09
C ALA A 204 -1.58 -7.11 10.11
N MET A 205 -1.73 -6.19 11.08
CA MET A 205 -0.83 -5.04 11.23
C MET A 205 0.44 -5.37 12.02
N VAL A 206 0.41 -6.36 12.93
CA VAL A 206 1.55 -6.74 13.79
C VAL A 206 2.50 -7.69 13.08
N ILE A 207 2.01 -8.61 12.25
CA ILE A 207 2.84 -9.65 11.60
C ILE A 207 3.98 -9.04 10.76
N ASP A 208 3.82 -7.83 10.24
CA ASP A 208 4.85 -7.18 9.43
C ASP A 208 5.86 -6.36 10.26
N ALA A 209 5.57 -6.10 11.53
CA ALA A 209 6.52 -5.44 12.43
C ALA A 209 7.63 -6.40 12.92
N GLU A 210 7.44 -7.72 12.78
CA GLU A 210 8.39 -8.76 13.17
C GLU A 210 9.17 -9.35 11.97
N ALA A 211 8.88 -8.90 10.74
CA ALA A 211 9.48 -9.43 9.51
C ALA A 211 10.68 -8.59 8.98
N ASP A 212 11.05 -7.52 9.68
CA ASP A 212 12.24 -6.69 9.50
C ASP A 212 13.23 -6.97 10.65
#